data_6542f04e701a9f21dc694c5edf66046e
#
_entry.id   6542f04e701a9f21dc694c5edf66046e
#
_cell.length_a   1.000
_cell.length_b   1.000
_cell.length_c   1.000
_cell.angle_alpha   90.00
_cell.angle_beta   90.00
_cell.angle_gamma   90.00
#
_symmetry.space_group_name_H-M   'P 1'
#
loop_
_entity.id
_entity.type
_entity.pdbx_description
1 polymer ?
#
loop_
_entity_poly.entity_id
_entity_poly.type
_entity_poly.pdbx_seq_one_letter_code
_entity_poly.pdbx_strand_id
1 'polypeptide(L)'
;MMRSIKSFIVAAAAALLVGCGTTTHVPVTGRKQNLLVSDQQILSLSGQQYKEYMQKAKPSSNAAQTAMVKRVGQRLATAVVNYLNANGLGSEVANYQWEFNLVENKSVNAFCMPGGKIVVYDGLLPVTQDEASLAIVLGHEIAHAVAKHSAERMSNAYKQQYGMSILSGVASAAGVSSDLTQLGTAALGVGAEAWSSGFSRSQESEADHIGLIFAAMAGYDPRVAVTFWQRMAAASTGGGSSIFSDHPSDAKRIKQIQGWMPEALKYYKGK
;
A
#
# COMPACT_ATOMS: atom_id res chain seq x y z
N MET A 1 -1.92 -52.37 10.52
CA MET A 1 -0.85 -51.72 9.76
C MET A 1 -1.36 -50.72 8.70
N MET A 2 -2.49 -50.94 8.01
CA MET A 2 -3.02 -50.07 6.95
C MET A 2 -3.60 -48.71 7.41
N ARG A 3 -4.05 -48.55 8.68
CA ARG A 3 -4.59 -47.27 9.19
C ARG A 3 -3.53 -46.18 9.41
N SER A 4 -2.30 -46.59 9.75
CA SER A 4 -1.19 -45.66 10.02
C SER A 4 -0.66 -44.96 8.75
N ILE A 5 -0.65 -45.71 7.62
CA ILE A 5 -0.13 -45.17 6.34
C ILE A 5 -1.06 -44.10 5.75
N LYS A 6 -2.40 -44.25 5.88
CA LYS A 6 -3.36 -43.28 5.39
C LYS A 6 -3.30 -41.95 6.17
N SER A 7 -3.05 -41.99 7.48
CA SER A 7 -2.89 -40.82 8.32
C SER A 7 -1.59 -40.07 7.98
N PHE A 8 -0.51 -40.75 7.64
CA PHE A 8 0.76 -40.15 7.24
C PHE A 8 0.67 -39.44 5.87
N ILE A 9 -0.07 -40.02 4.92
CA ILE A 9 -0.25 -39.43 3.58
C ILE A 9 -1.12 -38.17 3.65
N VAL A 10 -2.16 -38.13 4.49
CA VAL A 10 -3.01 -36.96 4.68
C VAL A 10 -2.25 -35.86 5.39
N ALA A 11 -1.40 -36.17 6.37
CA ALA A 11 -0.55 -35.18 7.04
C ALA A 11 0.53 -34.60 6.10
N ALA A 12 1.12 -35.44 5.24
CA ALA A 12 2.10 -34.97 4.24
C ALA A 12 1.46 -34.10 3.15
N ALA A 13 0.23 -34.40 2.71
CA ALA A 13 -0.50 -33.61 1.74
C ALA A 13 -0.93 -32.25 2.33
N ALA A 14 -1.31 -32.20 3.61
CA ALA A 14 -1.63 -30.95 4.30
C ALA A 14 -0.37 -30.05 4.50
N ALA A 15 0.78 -30.64 4.79
CA ALA A 15 2.04 -29.91 4.94
C ALA A 15 2.54 -29.30 3.62
N LEU A 16 2.24 -29.92 2.47
CA LEU A 16 2.59 -29.37 1.15
C LEU A 16 1.74 -28.16 0.74
N LEU A 17 0.55 -27.99 1.30
CA LEU A 17 -0.34 -26.86 1.01
C LEU A 17 0.02 -25.57 1.79
N VAL A 18 0.73 -25.69 2.90
CA VAL A 18 1.10 -24.54 3.76
C VAL A 18 2.42 -23.87 3.31
N GLY A 19 3.22 -24.54 2.47
CA GLY A 19 4.53 -24.05 2.02
C GLY A 19 4.54 -23.25 0.71
N CYS A 20 3.45 -23.22 -0.05
CA CYS A 20 3.40 -22.56 -1.35
C CYS A 20 2.70 -21.21 -1.27
N GLY A 21 3.45 -20.16 -0.94
CA GLY A 21 2.97 -18.79 -1.15
C GLY A 21 2.62 -18.55 -2.62
N THR A 22 1.67 -17.64 -2.86
CA THR A 22 1.31 -17.24 -4.23
C THR A 22 2.41 -16.34 -4.78
N THR A 23 2.99 -16.76 -5.91
CA THR A 23 3.91 -15.89 -6.66
C THR A 23 3.10 -14.96 -7.55
N THR A 24 3.28 -13.65 -7.37
CA THR A 24 2.65 -12.61 -8.17
C THR A 24 3.69 -11.66 -8.75
N HIS A 25 3.27 -10.80 -9.66
CA HIS A 25 4.11 -9.74 -10.21
C HIS A 25 3.47 -8.39 -9.89
N VAL A 26 4.30 -7.47 -9.38
CA VAL A 26 3.87 -6.11 -9.09
C VAL A 26 3.50 -5.40 -10.40
N PRO A 27 2.31 -4.79 -10.49
CA PRO A 27 1.93 -4.01 -11.66
C PRO A 27 2.95 -2.91 -11.96
N VAL A 28 3.12 -2.52 -13.21
CA VAL A 28 4.08 -1.53 -13.73
C VAL A 28 5.53 -2.03 -13.70
N THR A 29 6.05 -2.43 -12.55
CA THR A 29 7.48 -2.82 -12.41
C THR A 29 7.76 -4.25 -12.82
N GLY A 30 6.76 -5.12 -12.82
CA GLY A 30 6.91 -6.54 -13.11
C GLY A 30 7.73 -7.30 -12.05
N ARG A 31 8.07 -6.66 -10.92
CA ARG A 31 8.82 -7.28 -9.82
C ARG A 31 8.07 -8.50 -9.29
N LYS A 32 8.79 -9.60 -9.18
CA LYS A 32 8.27 -10.84 -8.61
C LYS A 32 8.19 -10.75 -7.09
N GLN A 33 7.06 -11.14 -6.52
CA GLN A 33 6.86 -11.23 -5.07
C GLN A 33 6.18 -12.55 -4.71
N ASN A 34 6.42 -13.03 -3.49
CA ASN A 34 5.83 -14.25 -2.97
C ASN A 34 5.04 -13.94 -1.70
N LEU A 35 3.71 -14.06 -1.80
CA LEU A 35 2.76 -13.73 -0.75
C LEU A 35 2.27 -15.01 -0.06
N LEU A 36 2.41 -15.06 1.27
CA LEU A 36 1.84 -16.11 2.13
C LEU A 36 0.44 -15.76 2.62
N VAL A 37 0.09 -14.46 2.54
CA VAL A 37 -1.20 -13.92 2.97
C VAL A 37 -2.07 -13.74 1.74
N SER A 38 -3.30 -14.25 1.78
CA SER A 38 -4.26 -14.09 0.68
C SER A 38 -4.87 -12.68 0.65
N ASP A 39 -5.38 -12.26 -0.53
CA ASP A 39 -6.10 -11.01 -0.66
C ASP A 39 -7.31 -10.95 0.30
N GLN A 40 -8.05 -12.04 0.44
CA GLN A 40 -9.17 -12.10 1.37
C GLN A 40 -8.77 -11.81 2.82
N GLN A 41 -7.65 -12.37 3.29
CA GLN A 41 -7.17 -12.15 4.66
C GLN A 41 -6.75 -10.70 4.88
N ILE A 42 -5.95 -10.15 3.97
CA ILE A 42 -5.45 -8.78 4.10
C ILE A 42 -6.59 -7.75 3.99
N LEU A 43 -7.55 -7.97 3.09
CA LEU A 43 -8.71 -7.08 2.90
C LEU A 43 -9.65 -7.12 4.10
N SER A 44 -9.89 -8.30 4.69
CA SER A 44 -10.72 -8.45 5.89
C SER A 44 -10.11 -7.69 7.07
N LEU A 45 -8.82 -7.89 7.33
CA LEU A 45 -8.10 -7.22 8.42
C LEU A 45 -8.07 -5.70 8.21
N SER A 46 -7.74 -5.27 6.99
CA SER A 46 -7.73 -3.86 6.59
C SER A 46 -9.10 -3.20 6.78
N GLY A 47 -10.15 -3.84 6.29
CA GLY A 47 -11.51 -3.32 6.40
C GLY A 47 -11.99 -3.16 7.85
N GLN A 48 -11.63 -4.09 8.73
CA GLN A 48 -11.92 -3.98 10.16
C GLN A 48 -11.19 -2.77 10.78
N GLN A 49 -9.89 -2.66 10.59
CA GLN A 49 -9.10 -1.57 11.18
C GLN A 49 -9.47 -0.21 10.59
N TYR A 50 -9.80 -0.14 9.30
CA TYR A 50 -10.32 1.07 8.69
C TYR A 50 -11.64 1.53 9.32
N LYS A 51 -12.58 0.60 9.54
CA LYS A 51 -13.85 0.90 10.20
C LYS A 51 -13.66 1.42 11.63
N GLU A 52 -12.78 0.78 12.40
CA GLU A 52 -12.42 1.20 13.75
C GLU A 52 -11.79 2.61 13.77
N TYR A 53 -10.92 2.89 12.79
CA TYR A 53 -10.31 4.21 12.64
C TYR A 53 -11.37 5.28 12.32
N MET A 54 -12.24 5.03 11.33
CA MET A 54 -13.24 6.00 10.89
C MET A 54 -14.30 6.30 11.95
N GLN A 55 -14.55 5.39 12.89
CA GLN A 55 -15.43 5.65 14.05
C GLN A 55 -14.85 6.70 15.01
N LYS A 56 -13.53 6.86 15.04
CA LYS A 56 -12.81 7.79 15.93
C LYS A 56 -12.32 9.04 15.21
N ALA A 57 -12.11 8.94 13.91
CA ALA A 57 -11.65 10.05 13.08
C ALA A 57 -12.74 11.12 12.95
N LYS A 58 -12.33 12.38 12.99
CA LYS A 58 -13.23 13.51 12.77
C LYS A 58 -13.14 13.94 11.30
N PRO A 59 -14.22 13.78 10.51
CA PRO A 59 -14.22 14.28 9.14
C PRO A 59 -13.96 15.79 9.08
N SER A 60 -13.22 16.24 8.09
CA SER A 60 -12.98 17.67 7.90
C SER A 60 -14.26 18.41 7.59
N SER A 61 -14.46 19.53 8.24
CA SER A 61 -15.57 20.47 7.98
C SER A 61 -15.38 21.31 6.71
N ASN A 62 -14.18 21.29 6.11
CA ASN A 62 -13.89 22.03 4.88
C ASN A 62 -14.40 21.28 3.64
N ALA A 63 -15.61 21.62 3.19
CA ALA A 63 -16.26 20.98 2.05
C ALA A 63 -15.47 21.10 0.74
N ALA A 64 -14.80 22.25 0.51
CA ALA A 64 -14.02 22.50 -0.71
C ALA A 64 -12.78 21.59 -0.76
N GLN A 65 -12.04 21.50 0.33
CA GLN A 65 -10.88 20.61 0.45
C GLN A 65 -11.29 19.12 0.38
N THR A 66 -12.40 18.75 1.02
CA THR A 66 -12.94 17.38 0.93
C THR A 66 -13.31 17.03 -0.51
N ALA A 67 -13.95 17.94 -1.24
CA ALA A 67 -14.26 17.74 -2.65
C ALA A 67 -13.01 17.62 -3.53
N MET A 68 -11.97 18.38 -3.24
CA MET A 68 -10.67 18.30 -3.92
C MET A 68 -10.02 16.91 -3.69
N VAL A 69 -9.93 16.43 -2.45
CA VAL A 69 -9.37 15.12 -2.12
C VAL A 69 -10.12 14.01 -2.84
N LYS A 70 -11.46 14.04 -2.81
CA LYS A 70 -12.32 13.07 -3.52
C LYS A 70 -12.10 13.09 -5.02
N ARG A 71 -12.02 14.27 -5.62
CA ARG A 71 -11.79 14.44 -7.08
C ARG A 71 -10.43 13.88 -7.50
N VAL A 72 -9.36 14.23 -6.78
CA VAL A 72 -8.01 13.75 -7.06
C VAL A 72 -7.96 12.22 -6.91
N GLY A 73 -8.48 11.70 -5.80
CA GLY A 73 -8.52 10.27 -5.54
C GLY A 73 -9.31 9.49 -6.58
N GLN A 74 -10.49 9.98 -6.98
CA GLN A 74 -11.32 9.32 -7.98
C GLN A 74 -10.65 9.27 -9.36
N ARG A 75 -9.92 10.32 -9.75
CA ARG A 75 -9.16 10.32 -11.01
C ARG A 75 -8.03 9.29 -10.97
N LEU A 76 -7.30 9.19 -9.86
CA LEU A 76 -6.26 8.17 -9.66
C LEU A 76 -6.86 6.76 -9.67
N ALA A 77 -7.94 6.52 -8.95
CA ALA A 77 -8.64 5.23 -8.94
C ALA A 77 -9.06 4.81 -10.35
N THR A 78 -9.61 5.74 -11.13
CA THR A 78 -9.97 5.49 -12.53
C THR A 78 -8.76 5.12 -13.38
N ALA A 79 -7.64 5.80 -13.21
CA ALA A 79 -6.38 5.50 -13.91
C ALA A 79 -5.86 4.10 -13.55
N VAL A 80 -5.90 3.73 -12.26
CA VAL A 80 -5.52 2.39 -11.79
C VAL A 80 -6.40 1.31 -12.39
N VAL A 81 -7.72 1.46 -12.32
CA VAL A 81 -8.68 0.49 -12.88
C VAL A 81 -8.46 0.31 -14.38
N ASN A 82 -8.30 1.40 -15.13
CA ASN A 82 -8.02 1.36 -16.55
C ASN A 82 -6.69 0.64 -16.85
N TYR A 83 -5.65 0.92 -16.06
CA TYR A 83 -4.35 0.27 -16.21
C TYR A 83 -4.45 -1.24 -15.96
N LEU A 84 -5.07 -1.66 -14.85
CA LEU A 84 -5.21 -3.06 -14.50
C LEU A 84 -5.98 -3.84 -15.58
N ASN A 85 -7.10 -3.27 -16.07
CA ASN A 85 -7.88 -3.89 -17.14
C ASN A 85 -7.09 -4.01 -18.45
N ALA A 86 -6.34 -2.97 -18.82
CA ALA A 86 -5.56 -2.96 -20.05
C ALA A 86 -4.36 -3.94 -20.03
N ASN A 87 -3.91 -4.34 -18.84
CA ASN A 87 -2.77 -5.23 -18.65
C ASN A 87 -3.15 -6.66 -18.21
N GLY A 88 -4.42 -7.07 -18.38
CA GLY A 88 -4.87 -8.42 -18.05
C GLY A 88 -5.01 -8.70 -16.55
N LEU A 89 -5.00 -7.65 -15.73
CA LEU A 89 -5.13 -7.71 -14.27
C LEU A 89 -6.54 -7.31 -13.79
N GLY A 90 -7.55 -7.43 -14.65
CA GLY A 90 -8.92 -7.01 -14.36
C GLY A 90 -9.53 -7.73 -13.16
N SER A 91 -9.13 -8.96 -12.85
CA SER A 91 -9.55 -9.67 -11.64
C SER A 91 -9.14 -8.95 -10.35
N GLU A 92 -8.03 -8.22 -10.35
CA GLU A 92 -7.56 -7.45 -9.20
C GLU A 92 -8.47 -6.25 -8.90
N VAL A 93 -9.21 -5.75 -9.89
CA VAL A 93 -10.12 -4.60 -9.72
C VAL A 93 -11.19 -4.87 -8.66
N ALA A 94 -11.65 -6.13 -8.55
CA ALA A 94 -12.64 -6.54 -7.56
C ALA A 94 -12.16 -6.37 -6.10
N ASN A 95 -10.84 -6.29 -5.89
CA ASN A 95 -10.23 -6.08 -4.57
C ASN A 95 -10.37 -4.63 -4.08
N TYR A 96 -10.74 -3.67 -4.94
CA TYR A 96 -10.77 -2.26 -4.59
C TYR A 96 -12.19 -1.73 -4.44
N GLN A 97 -12.48 -1.22 -3.25
CA GLN A 97 -13.67 -0.45 -2.91
C GLN A 97 -13.21 0.96 -2.50
N TRP A 98 -12.92 1.79 -3.50
CA TRP A 98 -12.28 3.09 -3.31
C TRP A 98 -13.09 4.02 -2.42
N GLU A 99 -12.45 4.52 -1.37
CA GLU A 99 -12.98 5.56 -0.49
C GLU A 99 -11.90 6.61 -0.23
N PHE A 100 -12.31 7.89 -0.26
CA PHE A 100 -11.41 9.02 -0.10
C PHE A 100 -11.95 9.93 1.00
N ASN A 101 -11.21 10.06 2.09
CA ASN A 101 -11.62 10.81 3.25
C ASN A 101 -10.59 11.87 3.61
N LEU A 102 -11.07 13.08 3.90
CA LEU A 102 -10.30 14.13 4.54
C LEU A 102 -10.72 14.21 6.00
N VAL A 103 -9.76 14.10 6.92
CA VAL A 103 -10.01 14.16 8.37
C VAL A 103 -9.25 15.31 9.01
N GLU A 104 -9.81 15.85 10.09
CA GLU A 104 -9.17 16.87 10.91
C GLU A 104 -8.01 16.25 11.70
N ASN A 105 -6.80 16.45 11.22
CA ASN A 105 -5.57 16.10 11.91
C ASN A 105 -4.44 17.00 11.42
N LYS A 106 -3.75 17.67 12.35
CA LYS A 106 -2.68 18.63 12.03
C LYS A 106 -1.37 17.98 11.58
N SER A 107 -1.24 16.67 11.75
CA SER A 107 -0.08 15.94 11.23
C SER A 107 -0.06 15.99 9.72
N VAL A 108 1.13 16.07 9.14
CA VAL A 108 1.33 16.03 7.70
C VAL A 108 1.36 14.56 7.28
N ASN A 109 0.19 13.97 6.98
CA ASN A 109 0.12 12.55 6.62
C ASN A 109 -1.06 12.23 5.68
N ALA A 110 -0.91 11.11 4.97
CA ALA A 110 -1.95 10.40 4.26
C ALA A 110 -1.61 8.91 4.25
N PHE A 111 -2.58 8.04 4.07
CA PHE A 111 -2.35 6.60 3.91
C PHE A 111 -3.42 5.94 3.07
N CYS A 112 -3.04 4.86 2.40
CA CYS A 112 -3.95 3.97 1.68
C CYS A 112 -3.86 2.57 2.26
N MET A 113 -4.95 2.09 2.82
CA MET A 113 -5.06 0.71 3.29
C MET A 113 -5.44 -0.22 2.12
N PRO A 114 -5.06 -1.51 2.18
CA PRO A 114 -5.52 -2.51 1.22
C PRO A 114 -7.03 -2.43 0.99
N GLY A 115 -7.46 -2.58 -0.25
CA GLY A 115 -8.85 -2.38 -0.64
C GLY A 115 -9.20 -0.95 -1.08
N GLY A 116 -8.21 -0.04 -1.13
CA GLY A 116 -8.41 1.32 -1.65
C GLY A 116 -9.08 2.28 -0.66
N LYS A 117 -8.87 2.09 0.63
CA LYS A 117 -9.36 2.98 1.70
C LYS A 117 -8.34 4.05 1.98
N ILE A 118 -8.57 5.27 1.50
CA ILE A 118 -7.62 6.38 1.56
C ILE A 118 -8.10 7.41 2.57
N VAL A 119 -7.18 7.80 3.44
CA VAL A 119 -7.36 8.87 4.41
C VAL A 119 -6.27 9.93 4.21
N VAL A 120 -6.68 11.17 4.15
CA VAL A 120 -5.81 12.34 4.04
C VAL A 120 -6.04 13.19 5.29
N TYR A 121 -4.97 13.65 5.91
CA TYR A 121 -5.03 14.60 7.01
C TYR A 121 -5.03 16.02 6.45
N ASP A 122 -5.86 16.89 7.02
CA ASP A 122 -5.93 18.29 6.55
C ASP A 122 -4.60 19.04 6.74
N GLY A 123 -3.77 18.62 7.70
CA GLY A 123 -2.39 19.12 7.87
C GLY A 123 -1.46 18.86 6.69
N LEU A 124 -1.79 17.92 5.78
CA LEU A 124 -1.01 17.67 4.56
C LEU A 124 -1.25 18.74 3.49
N LEU A 125 -2.46 19.30 3.41
CA LEU A 125 -2.86 20.18 2.30
C LEU A 125 -2.04 21.46 2.18
N PRO A 126 -1.62 22.14 3.26
CA PRO A 126 -0.71 23.27 3.16
C PRO A 126 0.65 22.95 2.54
N VAL A 127 1.10 21.68 2.62
CA VAL A 127 2.39 21.21 2.06
C VAL A 127 2.23 20.82 0.60
N THR A 128 1.13 20.16 0.23
CA THR A 128 0.85 19.82 -1.17
C THR A 128 0.55 21.08 -1.99
N GLN A 129 -0.18 22.04 -1.44
CA GLN A 129 -0.54 23.33 -2.03
C GLN A 129 -1.52 23.25 -3.23
N ASP A 130 -1.40 22.22 -4.07
CA ASP A 130 -2.20 22.03 -5.27
C ASP A 130 -2.62 20.58 -5.51
N GLU A 131 -3.56 20.37 -6.45
CA GLU A 131 -4.06 19.03 -6.79
C GLU A 131 -2.99 18.13 -7.39
N ALA A 132 -2.06 18.66 -8.16
CA ALA A 132 -1.04 17.85 -8.80
C ALA A 132 -0.05 17.29 -7.77
N SER A 133 0.39 18.11 -6.82
CA SER A 133 1.20 17.65 -5.68
C SER A 133 0.45 16.66 -4.78
N LEU A 134 -0.85 16.89 -4.53
CA LEU A 134 -1.69 15.95 -3.81
C LEU A 134 -1.80 14.61 -4.57
N ALA A 135 -1.91 14.66 -5.90
CA ALA A 135 -1.96 13.45 -6.73
C ALA A 135 -0.64 12.66 -6.68
N ILE A 136 0.51 13.30 -6.53
CA ILE A 136 1.79 12.61 -6.32
C ILE A 136 1.76 11.82 -5.00
N VAL A 137 1.28 12.44 -3.91
CA VAL A 137 1.17 11.74 -2.61
C VAL A 137 0.17 10.60 -2.70
N LEU A 138 -1.06 10.87 -3.16
CA LEU A 138 -2.09 9.82 -3.22
C LEU A 138 -1.73 8.72 -4.23
N GLY A 139 -1.02 9.06 -5.31
CA GLY A 139 -0.48 8.07 -6.25
C GLY A 139 0.51 7.13 -5.59
N HIS A 140 1.42 7.67 -4.75
CA HIS A 140 2.36 6.89 -3.95
C HIS A 140 1.64 5.96 -2.97
N GLU A 141 0.65 6.48 -2.22
CA GLU A 141 -0.14 5.68 -1.29
C GLU A 141 -0.93 4.56 -1.98
N ILE A 142 -1.57 4.89 -3.11
CA ILE A 142 -2.29 3.92 -3.95
C ILE A 142 -1.32 2.86 -4.49
N ALA A 143 -0.10 3.24 -4.86
CA ALA A 143 0.91 2.32 -5.35
C ALA A 143 1.29 1.27 -4.31
N HIS A 144 1.40 1.63 -3.01
CA HIS A 144 1.59 0.66 -1.95
C HIS A 144 0.48 -0.39 -1.89
N ALA A 145 -0.77 0.02 -2.06
CA ALA A 145 -1.91 -0.90 -2.07
C ALA A 145 -1.91 -1.78 -3.34
N VAL A 146 -1.64 -1.21 -4.52
CA VAL A 146 -1.62 -1.92 -5.81
C VAL A 146 -0.44 -2.90 -5.90
N ALA A 147 0.72 -2.52 -5.37
CA ALA A 147 1.89 -3.38 -5.26
C ALA A 147 1.80 -4.41 -4.13
N LYS A 148 0.70 -4.40 -3.35
CA LYS A 148 0.46 -5.32 -2.21
C LYS A 148 1.58 -5.28 -1.16
N HIS A 149 2.22 -4.13 -0.95
CA HIS A 149 3.37 -4.00 -0.06
C HIS A 149 3.06 -4.41 1.38
N SER A 150 1.85 -4.14 1.88
CA SER A 150 1.42 -4.58 3.22
C SER A 150 1.30 -6.10 3.32
N ALA A 151 0.76 -6.76 2.29
CA ALA A 151 0.69 -8.22 2.24
C ALA A 151 2.08 -8.86 2.15
N GLU A 152 3.00 -8.25 1.40
CA GLU A 152 4.39 -8.69 1.30
C GLU A 152 5.11 -8.53 2.65
N ARG A 153 4.94 -7.39 3.34
CA ARG A 153 5.51 -7.14 4.67
C ARG A 153 5.01 -8.15 5.69
N MET A 154 3.70 -8.40 5.71
CA MET A 154 3.09 -9.40 6.59
C MET A 154 3.60 -10.81 6.27
N SER A 155 3.73 -11.17 4.99
CA SER A 155 4.29 -12.44 4.54
C SER A 155 5.75 -12.62 4.96
N ASN A 156 6.55 -11.55 4.91
CA ASN A 156 7.96 -11.57 5.32
C ASN A 156 8.10 -11.72 6.85
N ALA A 157 7.27 -11.03 7.63
CA ALA A 157 7.24 -11.20 9.07
C ALA A 157 6.85 -12.65 9.45
N TYR A 158 5.88 -13.22 8.74
CA TYR A 158 5.48 -14.61 8.92
C TYR A 158 6.64 -15.57 8.61
N LYS A 159 7.37 -15.36 7.51
CA LYS A 159 8.56 -16.16 7.18
C LYS A 159 9.65 -16.05 8.25
N GLN A 160 9.86 -14.88 8.81
CA GLN A 160 10.87 -14.66 9.86
C GLN A 160 10.50 -15.38 11.16
N GLN A 161 9.22 -15.32 11.56
CA GLN A 161 8.77 -15.91 12.82
C GLN A 161 8.63 -17.44 12.74
N TYR A 162 8.15 -17.97 11.63
CA TYR A 162 7.82 -19.40 11.49
C TYR A 162 8.71 -20.14 10.48
N GLY A 163 9.61 -19.43 9.77
CA GLY A 163 10.42 -20.05 8.72
C GLY A 163 11.19 -21.30 9.16
N MET A 164 11.68 -21.30 10.39
CA MET A 164 12.35 -22.47 10.99
C MET A 164 11.35 -23.60 11.30
N SER A 165 10.14 -23.27 11.74
CA SER A 165 9.09 -24.26 12.06
C SER A 165 8.46 -24.86 10.79
N ILE A 166 8.36 -24.09 9.72
CA ILE A 166 7.90 -24.56 8.41
C ILE A 166 8.93 -25.51 7.81
N LEU A 167 10.23 -25.20 7.91
CA LEU A 167 11.32 -26.07 7.46
C LEU A 167 11.40 -27.39 8.28
N SER A 168 11.06 -27.34 9.59
CA SER A 168 11.06 -28.51 10.46
C SER A 168 9.80 -29.37 10.39
N GLY A 169 8.79 -29.02 9.57
CA GLY A 169 7.58 -29.80 9.36
C GLY A 169 6.62 -29.82 10.55
N VAL A 170 6.79 -28.94 11.55
CA VAL A 170 6.01 -28.96 12.81
C VAL A 170 4.85 -27.96 12.80
N ALA A 171 4.57 -27.29 11.69
CA ALA A 171 3.43 -26.36 11.60
C ALA A 171 2.11 -27.16 11.62
N SER A 172 1.46 -27.23 12.77
CA SER A 172 0.12 -27.80 12.89
C SER A 172 -0.90 -26.89 12.20
N ALA A 173 -1.64 -27.43 11.24
CA ALA A 173 -2.61 -26.71 10.41
C ALA A 173 -3.75 -26.02 11.18
N ALA A 174 -3.92 -26.26 12.47
CA ALA A 174 -5.00 -25.75 13.32
C ALA A 174 -4.73 -24.37 13.95
N GLY A 175 -3.47 -23.92 14.03
CA GLY A 175 -3.09 -22.63 14.64
C GLY A 175 -2.91 -21.46 13.68
N VAL A 176 -2.82 -21.73 12.38
CA VAL A 176 -2.35 -20.75 11.37
C VAL A 176 -3.33 -19.57 11.17
N SER A 177 -4.63 -19.76 11.32
CA SER A 177 -5.61 -18.69 11.03
C SER A 177 -5.74 -17.66 12.16
N SER A 178 -5.66 -18.06 13.44
CA SER A 178 -5.65 -17.14 14.58
C SER A 178 -4.30 -16.40 14.69
N ASP A 179 -3.22 -17.12 14.41
CA ASP A 179 -1.87 -16.57 14.42
C ASP A 179 -1.64 -15.55 13.30
N LEU A 180 -2.26 -15.70 12.12
CA LEU A 180 -2.16 -14.72 11.03
C LEU A 180 -2.72 -13.35 11.40
N THR A 181 -3.83 -13.31 12.16
CA THR A 181 -4.39 -12.03 12.63
C THR A 181 -3.49 -11.37 13.67
N GLN A 182 -2.99 -12.14 14.63
CA GLN A 182 -2.06 -11.64 15.66
C GLN A 182 -0.74 -11.19 15.05
N LEU A 183 -0.18 -11.98 14.13
CA LEU A 183 1.03 -11.64 13.41
C LEU A 183 0.85 -10.47 12.47
N GLY A 184 -0.29 -10.38 11.80
CA GLY A 184 -0.62 -9.22 10.98
C GLY A 184 -0.62 -7.96 11.81
N THR A 185 -1.25 -8.00 12.97
CA THR A 185 -1.24 -6.88 13.92
C THR A 185 0.16 -6.59 14.46
N ALA A 186 0.95 -7.62 14.76
CA ALA A 186 2.33 -7.45 15.24
C ALA A 186 3.29 -6.95 14.14
N ALA A 187 3.13 -7.43 12.90
CA ALA A 187 3.98 -7.07 11.76
C ALA A 187 3.66 -5.70 11.16
N LEU A 188 2.37 -5.36 11.13
CA LEU A 188 1.87 -4.10 10.57
C LEU A 188 1.70 -3.01 11.63
N GLY A 189 1.64 -3.38 12.91
CA GLY A 189 1.30 -2.48 14.01
C GLY A 189 -0.21 -2.40 14.26
N VAL A 190 -0.58 -1.68 15.32
CA VAL A 190 -1.97 -1.45 15.71
C VAL A 190 -2.43 -0.10 15.21
N GLY A 191 -3.56 -0.08 14.50
CA GLY A 191 -4.18 1.14 13.99
C GLY A 191 -3.95 1.35 12.49
N ALA A 192 -4.82 2.15 11.89
CA ALA A 192 -4.85 2.36 10.44
C ALA A 192 -3.55 2.99 9.88
N GLU A 193 -2.92 3.87 10.64
CA GLU A 193 -1.67 4.54 10.23
C GLU A 193 -0.49 3.57 10.09
N ALA A 194 -0.50 2.48 10.84
CA ALA A 194 0.55 1.46 10.80
C ALA A 194 0.61 0.71 9.45
N TRP A 195 -0.45 0.80 8.65
CA TRP A 195 -0.49 0.19 7.32
C TRP A 195 0.41 0.89 6.31
N SER A 196 0.66 2.19 6.48
CA SER A 196 1.51 3.00 5.60
C SER A 196 2.94 3.15 6.11
N SER A 197 3.28 2.62 7.28
CA SER A 197 4.61 2.76 7.86
C SER A 197 5.45 1.48 7.78
N GLY A 198 6.76 1.60 7.93
CA GLY A 198 7.69 0.47 8.01
C GLY A 198 7.92 -0.28 6.70
N PHE A 199 7.68 0.35 5.56
CA PHE A 199 8.08 -0.19 4.25
C PHE A 199 9.60 -0.13 4.06
N SER A 200 10.12 -1.08 3.31
CA SER A 200 11.53 -1.08 2.93
C SER A 200 11.83 0.04 1.93
N ARG A 201 13.08 0.50 1.88
CA ARG A 201 13.51 1.51 0.90
C ARG A 201 13.25 1.10 -0.56
N SER A 202 13.25 -0.19 -0.86
CA SER A 202 12.92 -0.69 -2.19
C SER A 202 11.42 -0.58 -2.49
N GLN A 203 10.55 -0.84 -1.50
CA GLN A 203 9.11 -0.67 -1.63
C GLN A 203 8.72 0.82 -1.75
N GLU A 204 9.40 1.70 -1.00
CA GLU A 204 9.25 3.15 -1.16
C GLU A 204 9.58 3.62 -2.58
N SER A 205 10.76 3.19 -3.08
CA SER A 205 11.21 3.49 -4.44
C SER A 205 10.25 2.94 -5.50
N GLU A 206 9.71 1.75 -5.30
CA GLU A 206 8.71 1.14 -6.18
C GLU A 206 7.38 1.90 -6.15
N ALA A 207 6.94 2.33 -4.96
CA ALA A 207 5.73 3.13 -4.80
C ALA A 207 5.85 4.51 -5.47
N ASP A 208 7.02 5.15 -5.39
CA ASP A 208 7.30 6.39 -6.13
C ASP A 208 7.21 6.21 -7.64
N HIS A 209 7.81 5.14 -8.17
CA HIS A 209 7.80 4.86 -9.59
C HIS A 209 6.38 4.61 -10.11
N ILE A 210 5.65 3.70 -9.45
CA ILE A 210 4.28 3.36 -9.81
C ILE A 210 3.35 4.58 -9.65
N GLY A 211 3.47 5.27 -8.52
CA GLY A 211 2.63 6.43 -8.17
C GLY A 211 2.81 7.59 -9.14
N LEU A 212 4.04 7.84 -9.59
CA LEU A 212 4.35 8.85 -10.61
C LEU A 212 3.63 8.55 -11.93
N ILE A 213 3.62 7.28 -12.35
CA ILE A 213 2.92 6.83 -13.55
C ILE A 213 1.40 6.96 -13.39
N PHE A 214 0.84 6.56 -12.26
CA PHE A 214 -0.60 6.70 -12.00
C PHE A 214 -1.06 8.16 -11.94
N ALA A 215 -0.25 9.05 -11.36
CA ALA A 215 -0.52 10.48 -11.38
C ALA A 215 -0.55 11.05 -12.82
N ALA A 216 0.42 10.65 -13.64
CA ALA A 216 0.46 11.02 -15.06
C ALA A 216 -0.75 10.49 -15.85
N MET A 217 -1.13 9.22 -15.65
CA MET A 217 -2.32 8.62 -16.26
C MET A 217 -3.61 9.29 -15.82
N ALA A 218 -3.69 9.74 -14.56
CA ALA A 218 -4.81 10.51 -14.04
C ALA A 218 -4.86 11.95 -14.59
N GLY A 219 -3.88 12.34 -15.44
CA GLY A 219 -3.79 13.65 -16.08
C GLY A 219 -3.21 14.75 -15.18
N TYR A 220 -2.46 14.38 -14.15
CA TYR A 220 -1.66 15.29 -13.35
C TYR A 220 -0.23 15.34 -13.87
N ASP A 221 0.35 16.54 -13.97
CA ASP A 221 1.70 16.71 -14.47
C ASP A 221 2.72 16.06 -13.52
N PRO A 222 3.42 14.99 -13.93
CA PRO A 222 4.35 14.30 -13.04
C PRO A 222 5.58 15.13 -12.67
N ARG A 223 5.88 16.20 -13.42
CA ARG A 223 7.05 17.06 -13.17
C ARG A 223 6.98 17.78 -11.83
N VAL A 224 5.77 18.01 -11.30
CA VAL A 224 5.58 18.61 -9.96
C VAL A 224 6.15 17.76 -8.84
N ALA A 225 6.35 16.43 -9.07
CA ALA A 225 6.89 15.53 -8.05
C ALA A 225 8.26 15.99 -7.53
N VAL A 226 9.14 16.50 -8.41
CA VAL A 226 10.47 16.96 -8.02
C VAL A 226 10.38 18.11 -7.05
N THR A 227 9.64 19.16 -7.40
CA THR A 227 9.49 20.34 -6.53
C THR A 227 8.69 20.04 -5.28
N PHE A 228 7.71 19.14 -5.36
CA PHE A 228 6.96 18.67 -4.20
C PHE A 228 7.88 17.98 -3.18
N TRP A 229 8.68 17.00 -3.59
CA TRP A 229 9.59 16.29 -2.69
C TRP A 229 10.72 17.18 -2.15
N GLN A 230 11.14 18.21 -2.89
CA GLN A 230 12.04 19.25 -2.37
C GLN A 230 11.39 20.07 -1.25
N ARG A 231 10.11 20.49 -1.41
CA ARG A 231 9.35 21.16 -0.33
C ARG A 231 9.18 20.26 0.88
N MET A 232 8.86 18.97 0.62
CA MET A 232 8.74 17.97 1.68
C MET A 232 10.04 17.84 2.47
N ALA A 233 11.19 17.71 1.81
CA ALA A 233 12.49 17.62 2.48
C ALA A 233 12.80 18.87 3.33
N ALA A 234 12.48 20.05 2.84
CA ALA A 234 12.66 21.30 3.59
C ALA A 234 11.74 21.40 4.82
N ALA A 235 10.51 20.86 4.74
CA ALA A 235 9.56 20.87 5.86
C ALA A 235 9.90 19.84 6.94
N SER A 236 10.66 18.77 6.62
CA SER A 236 11.03 17.71 7.56
C SER A 236 12.01 18.13 8.67
N THR A 237 12.69 19.27 8.51
CA THR A 237 13.66 19.78 9.50
C THR A 237 13.02 20.34 10.77
N GLY A 238 11.69 20.40 10.86
CA GLY A 238 10.92 20.97 11.97
C GLY A 238 10.47 20.03 13.08
N GLY A 239 10.86 18.75 13.06
CA GLY A 239 10.73 17.85 14.23
C GLY A 239 9.29 17.44 14.61
N GLY A 240 8.47 16.97 13.67
CA GLY A 240 7.15 16.36 13.96
C GLY A 240 7.04 14.93 13.42
N SER A 241 6.25 14.07 14.09
CA SER A 241 5.79 12.81 13.52
C SER A 241 4.97 13.11 12.26
N SER A 242 5.44 12.69 11.10
CA SER A 242 4.84 13.03 9.82
C SER A 242 5.14 11.95 8.79
N ILE A 243 4.49 12.03 7.63
CA ILE A 243 4.80 11.25 6.42
C ILE A 243 6.33 11.18 6.13
N PHE A 244 7.12 12.10 6.67
CA PHE A 244 8.59 12.12 6.55
C PHE A 244 9.30 11.01 7.32
N SER A 245 8.77 10.60 8.48
CA SER A 245 9.32 9.48 9.26
C SER A 245 8.97 8.15 8.60
N ASP A 246 7.80 8.08 8.01
CA ASP A 246 7.27 6.86 7.39
C ASP A 246 7.77 6.69 5.96
N HIS A 247 7.96 7.82 5.24
CA HIS A 247 8.40 7.88 3.83
C HIS A 247 9.57 8.89 3.68
N PRO A 248 10.80 8.51 4.04
CA PRO A 248 11.94 9.44 4.04
C PRO A 248 12.16 10.11 2.68
N SER A 249 12.22 11.45 2.69
CA SER A 249 12.56 12.24 1.51
C SER A 249 14.06 12.58 1.54
N ASP A 250 14.82 11.95 0.66
CA ASP A 250 16.25 12.20 0.52
C ASP A 250 16.62 12.59 -0.94
N ALA A 251 17.84 13.08 -1.12
CA ALA A 251 18.35 13.45 -2.45
C ALA A 251 18.33 12.26 -3.43
N LYS A 252 18.43 11.02 -2.92
CA LYS A 252 18.39 9.80 -3.73
C LYS A 252 16.97 9.61 -4.30
N ARG A 253 15.92 9.82 -3.48
CA ARG A 253 14.52 9.75 -3.92
C ARG A 253 14.24 10.73 -5.06
N ILE A 254 14.65 11.98 -4.90
CA ILE A 254 14.49 13.02 -5.94
C ILE A 254 15.19 12.62 -7.24
N LYS A 255 16.44 12.11 -7.14
CA LYS A 255 17.18 11.65 -8.31
C LYS A 255 16.51 10.47 -9.01
N GLN A 256 15.95 9.53 -8.27
CA GLN A 256 15.21 8.41 -8.84
C GLN A 256 13.94 8.88 -9.57
N ILE A 257 13.16 9.77 -8.97
CA ILE A 257 11.97 10.38 -9.60
C ILE A 257 12.35 11.08 -10.90
N GLN A 258 13.45 11.84 -10.93
CA GLN A 258 13.96 12.46 -12.15
C GLN A 258 14.31 11.41 -13.22
N GLY A 259 14.84 10.26 -12.82
CA GLY A 259 15.17 9.16 -13.72
C GLY A 259 13.93 8.52 -14.38
N TRP A 260 12.81 8.41 -13.65
CA TRP A 260 11.55 7.85 -14.17
C TRP A 260 10.69 8.87 -14.94
N MET A 261 11.03 10.15 -14.87
CA MET A 261 10.25 11.21 -15.50
C MET A 261 10.01 11.00 -17.01
N PRO A 262 11.01 10.58 -17.83
CA PRO A 262 10.77 10.32 -19.25
C PRO A 262 9.74 9.21 -19.49
N GLU A 263 9.67 8.21 -18.60
CA GLU A 263 8.67 7.14 -18.68
C GLU A 263 7.29 7.67 -18.29
N ALA A 264 7.18 8.35 -17.15
CA ALA A 264 5.90 8.89 -16.67
C ALA A 264 5.27 9.87 -17.68
N LEU A 265 6.08 10.68 -18.36
CA LEU A 265 5.61 11.62 -19.38
C LEU A 265 4.97 10.95 -20.59
N LYS A 266 5.27 9.66 -20.88
CA LYS A 266 4.57 8.91 -21.94
C LYS A 266 3.10 8.68 -21.62
N TYR A 267 2.73 8.65 -20.36
CA TYR A 267 1.36 8.48 -19.86
C TYR A 267 0.63 9.80 -19.64
N TYR A 268 1.35 10.92 -19.57
CA TYR A 268 0.76 12.23 -19.38
C TYR A 268 0.28 12.82 -20.70
N LYS A 269 -1.05 12.92 -20.87
CA LYS A 269 -1.64 13.45 -22.12
C LYS A 269 -1.90 14.95 -22.07
N GLY A 270 -1.57 15.62 -20.95
CA GLY A 270 -2.00 17.00 -20.71
C GLY A 270 -3.52 17.10 -20.47
N LYS A 271 -3.97 18.25 -20.01
CA LYS A 271 -5.38 18.64 -20.04
C LYS A 271 -5.60 19.57 -21.19
#